data_08023ee573b4042dff70ecdb17cad6ea
#
_entry.id   08023ee573b4042dff70ecdb17cad6ea
#
_cell.length_a   1.000
_cell.length_b   1.000
_cell.length_c   1.000
_cell.angle_alpha   90.00
_cell.angle_beta   90.00
_cell.angle_gamma   90.00
#
_symmetry.space_group_name_H-M   'P 1'
#
loop_
_entity.id
_entity.type
_entity.pdbx_description
1 polymer ?
#
loop_
_entity_poly.entity_id
_entity_poly.type
_entity_poly.pdbx_seq_one_letter_code
_entity_poly.pdbx_strand_id
1 'polypeptide(L)'
;MPISGPASYIPTMDEFIAHWTSANTALGAGGPIILLGSATLATFTAQRTQLEALRAQVEVERNTREAARTSLELLKTSLLERLHQFNNKLRSLSPGPVWENLLPKAYGLSDGYGKIVTPLDDLSDLWLRYNNDVGDLLLMGGYDQVAFADDLAALKTAYAALASADNGLGVIRGQRTVLEEQIYAVLKAYRL
;
A
#
# COMPACT_ATOMS: atom_id res chain seq x y z
N MET A 1 -16.77 -19.10 -23.61
CA MET A 1 -15.29 -19.20 -23.78
C MET A 1 -14.68 -19.89 -22.56
N PRO A 2 -13.55 -20.61 -22.67
CA PRO A 2 -12.87 -21.13 -21.49
C PRO A 2 -12.25 -19.97 -20.70
N ILE A 3 -12.25 -20.08 -19.35
CA ILE A 3 -11.52 -19.12 -18.50
C ILE A 3 -10.02 -19.38 -18.71
N SER A 4 -9.34 -18.40 -19.29
CA SER A 4 -7.90 -18.44 -19.59
C SER A 4 -7.06 -17.57 -18.65
N GLY A 5 -7.71 -16.86 -17.71
CA GLY A 5 -7.06 -15.99 -16.72
C GLY A 5 -8.04 -15.01 -16.09
N PRO A 6 -7.60 -14.20 -15.12
CA PRO A 6 -8.49 -13.29 -14.41
C PRO A 6 -9.35 -12.40 -15.32
N ALA A 7 -8.79 -11.89 -16.42
CA ALA A 7 -9.51 -11.01 -17.35
C ALA A 7 -10.72 -11.68 -18.04
N SER A 8 -10.70 -13.00 -18.20
CA SER A 8 -11.74 -13.73 -18.91
C SER A 8 -13.01 -14.05 -18.09
N TYR A 9 -12.98 -13.85 -16.74
CA TYR A 9 -14.13 -14.16 -15.89
C TYR A 9 -15.37 -13.35 -16.25
N ILE A 10 -15.28 -12.01 -16.33
CA ILE A 10 -16.44 -11.15 -16.59
C ILE A 10 -17.09 -11.46 -17.96
N PRO A 11 -16.35 -11.49 -19.08
CA PRO A 11 -16.94 -11.86 -20.37
C PRO A 11 -17.58 -13.26 -20.36
N THR A 12 -16.93 -14.24 -19.72
CA THR A 12 -17.48 -15.60 -19.62
C THR A 12 -18.77 -15.60 -18.79
N MET A 13 -18.82 -14.88 -17.67
CA MET A 13 -20.03 -14.76 -16.86
C MET A 13 -21.16 -14.09 -17.63
N ASP A 14 -20.89 -13.04 -18.40
CA ASP A 14 -21.89 -12.35 -19.22
C ASP A 14 -22.51 -13.31 -20.27
N GLU A 15 -21.71 -14.15 -20.92
CA GLU A 15 -22.20 -15.19 -21.84
C GLU A 15 -23.10 -16.21 -21.12
N PHE A 16 -22.68 -16.67 -19.93
CA PHE A 16 -23.46 -17.63 -19.14
C PHE A 16 -24.76 -17.04 -18.61
N ILE A 17 -24.74 -15.79 -18.14
CA ILE A 17 -25.95 -15.07 -17.69
C ILE A 17 -26.95 -14.96 -18.84
N ALA A 18 -26.51 -14.57 -20.04
CA ALA A 18 -27.37 -14.46 -21.22
C ALA A 18 -27.98 -15.84 -21.58
N HIS A 19 -27.18 -16.89 -21.61
CA HIS A 19 -27.67 -18.24 -21.91
C HIS A 19 -28.64 -18.74 -20.82
N TRP A 20 -28.30 -18.58 -19.55
CA TRP A 20 -29.15 -19.00 -18.42
C TRP A 20 -30.50 -18.25 -18.41
N THR A 21 -30.47 -16.96 -18.71
CA THR A 21 -31.68 -16.14 -18.86
C THR A 21 -32.60 -16.69 -19.97
N SER A 22 -32.00 -17.00 -21.15
CA SER A 22 -32.75 -17.56 -22.27
C SER A 22 -33.35 -18.93 -21.94
N ALA A 23 -32.58 -19.81 -21.26
CA ALA A 23 -33.06 -21.12 -20.84
C ALA A 23 -34.21 -21.01 -19.82
N ASN A 24 -34.11 -20.12 -18.81
CA ASN A 24 -35.20 -19.88 -17.87
C ASN A 24 -36.48 -19.35 -18.55
N THR A 25 -36.33 -18.50 -19.56
CA THR A 25 -37.46 -17.99 -20.34
C THR A 25 -38.13 -19.11 -21.13
N ALA A 26 -37.36 -20.01 -21.73
CA ALA A 26 -37.88 -21.14 -22.49
C ALA A 26 -38.60 -22.18 -21.61
N LEU A 27 -38.17 -22.35 -20.36
CA LEU A 27 -38.82 -23.27 -19.41
C LEU A 27 -40.16 -22.73 -18.85
N GLY A 28 -40.37 -21.42 -18.86
CA GLY A 28 -41.62 -20.79 -18.44
C GLY A 28 -42.12 -21.27 -17.06
N ALA A 29 -43.29 -21.89 -17.02
CA ALA A 29 -43.91 -22.37 -15.77
C ALA A 29 -43.17 -23.59 -15.16
N GLY A 30 -42.18 -24.19 -15.82
CA GLY A 30 -41.33 -25.27 -15.28
C GLY A 30 -40.37 -24.80 -14.18
N GLY A 31 -40.35 -23.51 -13.93
CA GLY A 31 -39.54 -22.86 -12.90
C GLY A 31 -38.10 -22.58 -13.33
N PRO A 32 -37.39 -21.70 -12.61
CA PRO A 32 -36.01 -21.34 -12.96
C PRO A 32 -35.05 -22.51 -12.71
N ILE A 33 -34.02 -22.60 -13.55
CA ILE A 33 -32.91 -23.53 -13.35
C ILE A 33 -32.18 -23.15 -12.05
N ILE A 34 -32.01 -24.15 -11.18
CA ILE A 34 -31.19 -24.08 -9.97
C ILE A 34 -30.07 -25.11 -10.11
N LEU A 35 -28.83 -24.66 -9.99
CA LEU A 35 -27.67 -25.55 -10.10
C LEU A 35 -27.34 -26.24 -8.78
N LEU A 36 -26.46 -27.23 -8.81
CA LEU A 36 -25.92 -27.89 -7.64
C LEU A 36 -25.31 -26.81 -6.69
N GLY A 37 -25.60 -26.94 -5.39
CA GLY A 37 -25.22 -25.95 -4.39
C GLY A 37 -26.18 -24.76 -4.30
N SER A 38 -27.40 -24.88 -4.83
CA SER A 38 -28.45 -23.84 -4.78
C SER A 38 -28.09 -22.54 -5.51
N ALA A 39 -27.16 -22.59 -6.47
CA ALA A 39 -26.81 -21.43 -7.26
C ALA A 39 -27.96 -21.07 -8.23
N THR A 40 -28.38 -19.81 -8.20
CA THR A 40 -29.43 -19.24 -9.05
C THR A 40 -28.83 -18.18 -9.99
N LEU A 41 -29.56 -17.85 -11.07
CA LEU A 41 -29.19 -16.78 -11.98
C LEU A 41 -28.98 -15.44 -11.21
N ALA A 42 -29.85 -15.15 -10.23
CA ALA A 42 -29.74 -13.94 -9.42
C ALA A 42 -28.46 -13.90 -8.58
N THR A 43 -28.13 -15.01 -7.90
CA THR A 43 -26.88 -15.09 -7.10
C THR A 43 -25.64 -15.01 -7.99
N PHE A 44 -25.66 -15.62 -9.16
CA PHE A 44 -24.56 -15.58 -10.12
C PHE A 44 -24.35 -14.19 -10.72
N THR A 45 -25.46 -13.46 -11.03
CA THR A 45 -25.42 -12.06 -11.48
C THR A 45 -24.86 -11.13 -10.39
N ALA A 46 -25.24 -11.38 -9.11
CA ALA A 46 -24.68 -10.62 -7.99
C ALA A 46 -23.16 -10.89 -7.83
N GLN A 47 -22.70 -12.12 -7.99
CA GLN A 47 -21.27 -12.45 -7.98
C GLN A 47 -20.49 -11.74 -9.11
N ARG A 48 -21.10 -11.63 -10.31
CA ARG A 48 -20.52 -10.88 -11.43
C ARG A 48 -20.30 -9.40 -11.07
N THR A 49 -21.32 -8.75 -10.49
CA THR A 49 -21.23 -7.36 -10.05
C THR A 49 -20.19 -7.18 -8.93
N GLN A 50 -20.17 -8.11 -7.98
CA GLN A 50 -19.19 -8.11 -6.89
C GLN A 50 -17.75 -8.27 -7.42
N LEU A 51 -17.53 -9.14 -8.40
CA LEU A 51 -16.21 -9.33 -9.01
C LEU A 51 -15.71 -8.06 -9.71
N GLU A 52 -16.60 -7.38 -10.42
CA GLU A 52 -16.30 -6.09 -11.05
C GLU A 52 -15.93 -5.02 -10.02
N ALA A 53 -16.69 -4.91 -8.92
CA ALA A 53 -16.39 -4.00 -7.82
C ALA A 53 -15.05 -4.31 -7.15
N LEU A 54 -14.74 -5.58 -6.87
CA LEU A 54 -13.46 -5.99 -6.29
C LEU A 54 -12.27 -5.68 -7.21
N ARG A 55 -12.44 -5.80 -8.52
CA ARG A 55 -11.40 -5.41 -9.49
C ARG A 55 -11.13 -3.92 -9.46
N ALA A 56 -12.19 -3.10 -9.43
CA ALA A 56 -12.04 -1.66 -9.29
C ALA A 56 -11.34 -1.29 -7.97
N GLN A 57 -11.69 -1.96 -6.86
CA GLN A 57 -11.04 -1.75 -5.56
C GLN A 57 -9.56 -2.14 -5.58
N VAL A 58 -9.16 -3.23 -6.26
CA VAL A 58 -7.74 -3.59 -6.41
C VAL A 58 -6.94 -2.46 -7.06
N GLU A 59 -7.49 -1.79 -8.08
CA GLU A 59 -6.80 -0.66 -8.72
C GLU A 59 -6.72 0.57 -7.79
N VAL A 60 -7.77 0.85 -7.02
CA VAL A 60 -7.75 1.93 -6.01
C VAL A 60 -6.68 1.66 -4.96
N GLU A 61 -6.65 0.45 -4.38
CA GLU A 61 -5.66 0.09 -3.36
C GLU A 61 -4.23 0.07 -3.91
N ARG A 62 -4.05 -0.33 -5.17
CA ARG A 62 -2.74 -0.24 -5.84
C ARG A 62 -2.26 1.21 -5.94
N ASN A 63 -3.13 2.12 -6.35
CA ASN A 63 -2.80 3.54 -6.45
C ASN A 63 -2.51 4.16 -5.07
N THR A 64 -3.28 3.80 -4.04
CA THR A 64 -3.05 4.21 -2.66
C THR A 64 -1.68 3.75 -2.16
N ARG A 65 -1.32 2.50 -2.41
CA ARG A 65 -0.01 1.95 -2.08
C ARG A 65 1.13 2.68 -2.78
N GLU A 66 0.99 2.96 -4.07
CA GLU A 66 2.03 3.66 -4.85
C GLU A 66 2.19 5.11 -4.37
N ALA A 67 1.11 5.81 -4.04
CA ALA A 67 1.16 7.15 -3.45
C ALA A 67 1.87 7.13 -2.08
N ALA A 68 1.56 6.17 -1.21
CA ALA A 68 2.21 6.01 0.09
C ALA A 68 3.71 5.72 -0.07
N ARG A 69 4.10 4.88 -1.03
CA ARG A 69 5.49 4.59 -1.35
C ARG A 69 6.24 5.83 -1.83
N THR A 70 5.65 6.59 -2.75
CA THR A 70 6.26 7.82 -3.27
C THR A 70 6.49 8.84 -2.16
N SER A 71 5.50 9.04 -1.28
CA SER A 71 5.62 9.94 -0.13
C SER A 71 6.75 9.50 0.82
N LEU A 72 6.85 8.20 1.09
CA LEU A 72 7.92 7.63 1.92
C LEU A 72 9.31 7.88 1.32
N GLU A 73 9.49 7.64 0.01
CA GLU A 73 10.79 7.83 -0.66
C GLU A 73 11.21 9.31 -0.70
N LEU A 74 10.26 10.23 -0.86
CA LEU A 74 10.54 11.67 -0.78
C LEU A 74 11.03 12.08 0.62
N LEU A 75 10.37 11.60 1.67
CA LEU A 75 10.77 11.89 3.06
C LEU A 75 12.14 11.29 3.39
N LYS A 76 12.41 10.05 2.97
CA LYS A 76 13.74 9.42 3.14
C LYS A 76 14.84 10.27 2.49
N THR A 77 14.62 10.72 1.27
CA THR A 77 15.60 11.53 0.52
C THR A 77 15.83 12.86 1.22
N SER A 78 14.76 13.57 1.57
CA SER A 78 14.84 14.85 2.27
C SER A 78 15.61 14.73 3.60
N LEU A 79 15.24 13.76 4.44
CA LEU A 79 15.90 13.58 5.74
C LEU A 79 17.35 13.12 5.63
N LEU A 80 17.72 12.35 4.61
CA LEU A 80 19.11 12.02 4.32
C LEU A 80 19.92 13.29 3.99
N GLU A 81 19.37 14.17 3.21
CA GLU A 81 20.01 15.46 2.91
C GLU A 81 20.18 16.30 4.18
N ARG A 82 19.16 16.35 5.07
CA ARG A 82 19.25 17.07 6.35
C ARG A 82 20.31 16.47 7.26
N LEU A 83 20.43 15.14 7.32
CA LEU A 83 21.49 14.44 8.06
C LEU A 83 22.87 14.86 7.54
N HIS A 84 23.09 14.90 6.23
CA HIS A 84 24.36 15.34 5.65
C HIS A 84 24.63 16.82 5.95
N GLN A 85 23.63 17.70 5.81
CA GLN A 85 23.75 19.12 6.11
C GLN A 85 24.13 19.34 7.58
N PHE A 86 23.46 18.65 8.51
CA PHE A 86 23.76 18.73 9.94
C PHE A 86 25.16 18.26 10.24
N ASN A 87 25.55 17.07 9.77
CA ASN A 87 26.89 16.52 10.02
C ASN A 87 28.00 17.47 9.53
N ASN A 88 27.84 18.06 8.34
CA ASN A 88 28.81 19.01 7.78
C ASN A 88 28.84 20.31 8.57
N LYS A 89 27.69 20.83 8.96
CA LYS A 89 27.61 22.09 9.71
C LYS A 89 28.19 21.93 11.11
N LEU A 90 27.88 20.84 11.80
CA LEU A 90 28.41 20.55 13.14
C LEU A 90 29.94 20.44 13.14
N ARG A 91 30.52 19.75 12.15
CA ARG A 91 31.99 19.68 11.97
C ARG A 91 32.62 21.06 11.75
N SER A 92 31.91 21.94 11.04
CA SER A 92 32.40 23.30 10.75
C SER A 92 32.34 24.23 11.96
N LEU A 93 31.27 24.13 12.78
CA LEU A 93 31.03 25.01 13.91
C LEU A 93 31.76 24.56 15.19
N SER A 94 31.87 23.27 15.39
CA SER A 94 32.41 22.68 16.61
C SER A 94 33.36 21.51 16.27
N PRO A 95 34.52 21.80 15.62
CA PRO A 95 35.48 20.77 15.27
C PRO A 95 36.08 20.13 16.54
N GLY A 96 36.12 18.80 16.56
CA GLY A 96 36.76 18.04 17.62
C GLY A 96 35.98 16.79 18.04
N PRO A 97 36.62 15.90 18.81
CA PRO A 97 36.13 14.55 19.05
C PRO A 97 34.82 14.48 19.89
N VAL A 98 34.51 15.54 20.65
CA VAL A 98 33.30 15.55 21.52
C VAL A 98 32.01 15.42 20.72
N TRP A 99 31.89 16.15 19.61
CA TRP A 99 30.71 16.15 18.76
C TRP A 99 30.84 15.23 17.57
N GLU A 100 32.05 15.13 16.99
CA GLU A 100 32.28 14.31 15.81
C GLU A 100 32.02 12.81 16.05
N ASN A 101 32.36 12.30 17.23
CA ASN A 101 32.15 10.90 17.61
C ASN A 101 30.67 10.54 17.82
N LEU A 102 29.79 11.54 17.98
CA LEU A 102 28.37 11.36 18.17
C LEU A 102 27.56 11.46 16.86
N LEU A 103 28.22 11.84 15.74
CA LEU A 103 27.55 12.02 14.47
C LEU A 103 26.96 10.70 13.96
N PRO A 104 25.65 10.65 13.67
CA PRO A 104 25.03 9.46 13.12
C PRO A 104 25.55 9.18 11.70
N LYS A 105 25.61 7.90 11.37
CA LYS A 105 26.00 7.46 10.03
C LYS A 105 24.85 7.63 9.06
N ALA A 106 25.17 8.01 7.82
CA ALA A 106 24.20 8.04 6.73
C ALA A 106 23.67 6.63 6.44
N TYR A 107 22.41 6.56 6.08
CA TYR A 107 21.71 5.35 5.65
C TYR A 107 21.60 5.27 4.12
N GLY A 108 21.38 4.06 3.59
CA GLY A 108 20.99 3.86 2.20
C GLY A 108 19.48 4.00 2.02
N LEU A 109 19.02 4.59 0.91
CA LEU A 109 17.59 4.76 0.63
C LEU A 109 16.82 3.42 0.55
N SER A 110 17.52 2.32 0.22
CA SER A 110 16.99 0.95 0.19
C SER A 110 16.99 0.24 1.55
N ASP A 111 17.56 0.86 2.58
CA ASP A 111 17.63 0.26 3.91
C ASP A 111 16.23 0.11 4.55
N GLY A 112 16.10 -0.88 5.43
CA GLY A 112 14.87 -1.12 6.16
C GLY A 112 14.64 -0.08 7.27
N TYR A 113 13.39 -0.04 7.79
CA TYR A 113 12.90 0.91 8.78
C TYR A 113 13.90 1.23 9.90
N GLY A 114 14.40 0.21 10.63
CA GLY A 114 15.29 0.42 11.76
C GLY A 114 16.64 1.06 11.37
N LYS A 115 17.18 0.71 10.20
CA LYS A 115 18.44 1.29 9.72
C LYS A 115 18.32 2.74 9.26
N ILE A 116 17.10 3.19 8.95
CA ILE A 116 16.80 4.57 8.53
C ILE A 116 16.38 5.40 9.75
N VAL A 117 15.46 4.89 10.54
CA VAL A 117 14.86 5.67 11.65
C VAL A 117 15.84 5.82 12.82
N THR A 118 16.61 4.79 13.19
CA THR A 118 17.54 4.90 14.32
C THR A 118 18.57 6.02 14.15
N PRO A 119 19.30 6.15 13.03
CA PRO A 119 20.23 7.26 12.86
C PRO A 119 19.55 8.64 12.85
N LEU A 120 18.28 8.72 12.44
CA LEU A 120 17.53 9.97 12.46
C LEU A 120 17.03 10.32 13.85
N ASP A 121 16.65 9.32 14.67
CA ASP A 121 16.36 9.53 16.09
C ASP A 121 17.63 10.01 16.83
N ASP A 122 18.77 9.34 16.62
CA ASP A 122 20.07 9.75 17.17
C ASP A 122 20.42 11.19 16.77
N LEU A 123 20.14 11.56 15.50
CA LEU A 123 20.35 12.93 15.01
C LEU A 123 19.46 13.95 15.73
N SER A 124 18.18 13.63 15.92
CA SER A 124 17.23 14.50 16.61
C SER A 124 17.68 14.79 18.06
N ASP A 125 18.10 13.74 18.75
CA ASP A 125 18.58 13.84 20.13
C ASP A 125 19.90 14.62 20.23
N LEU A 126 20.83 14.35 19.31
CA LEU A 126 22.11 15.07 19.23
C LEU A 126 21.90 16.55 18.92
N TRP A 127 20.97 16.89 18.03
CA TRP A 127 20.66 18.27 17.67
C TRP A 127 20.04 19.03 18.86
N LEU A 128 19.09 18.40 19.56
CA LEU A 128 18.50 18.97 20.77
C LEU A 128 19.55 19.22 21.84
N ARG A 129 20.44 18.25 22.06
CA ARG A 129 21.56 18.39 23.00
C ARG A 129 22.51 19.53 22.60
N TYR A 130 22.87 19.63 21.33
CA TYR A 130 23.72 20.72 20.83
C TYR A 130 23.10 22.09 21.07
N ASN A 131 21.80 22.22 20.76
CA ASN A 131 21.08 23.47 20.99
C ASN A 131 21.08 23.89 22.47
N ASN A 132 20.95 22.94 23.38
CA ASN A 132 20.97 23.20 24.83
C ASN A 132 22.38 23.55 25.34
N ASP A 133 23.43 22.91 24.82
CA ASP A 133 24.78 23.05 25.37
C ASP A 133 25.56 24.21 24.73
N VAL A 134 25.29 24.53 23.45
CA VAL A 134 26.08 25.47 22.64
C VAL A 134 25.26 26.63 22.09
N GLY A 135 24.05 26.36 21.59
CA GLY A 135 23.16 27.33 21.01
C GLY A 135 22.47 26.81 19.75
N ASP A 136 21.48 27.54 19.28
CA ASP A 136 20.60 27.12 18.18
C ASP A 136 21.39 26.88 16.88
N LEU A 137 21.35 25.66 16.40
CA LEU A 137 21.90 25.28 15.11
C LEU A 137 20.78 25.26 14.06
N LEU A 138 20.90 26.11 13.06
CA LEU A 138 19.97 26.19 11.94
C LEU A 138 20.65 25.66 10.66
N LEU A 139 19.97 24.84 9.89
CA LEU A 139 20.42 24.42 8.55
C LEU A 139 20.02 25.45 7.48
N MET A 140 20.31 25.14 6.21
CA MET A 140 19.94 26.00 5.10
C MET A 140 18.42 26.27 5.07
N GLY A 141 18.07 27.54 4.83
CA GLY A 141 16.68 27.97 4.78
C GLY A 141 16.01 28.19 6.15
N GLY A 142 16.80 28.23 7.24
CA GLY A 142 16.26 28.41 8.59
C GLY A 142 15.64 27.13 9.17
N TYR A 143 15.96 25.98 8.60
CA TYR A 143 15.45 24.68 9.06
C TYR A 143 16.10 24.32 10.41
N ASP A 144 15.27 24.07 11.39
CA ASP A 144 15.66 23.86 12.79
C ASP A 144 15.37 22.41 13.27
N GLN A 145 15.68 22.17 14.52
CA GLN A 145 15.46 20.86 15.17
C GLN A 145 13.96 20.50 15.26
N VAL A 146 13.08 21.48 15.46
CA VAL A 146 11.63 21.23 15.57
C VAL A 146 11.09 20.77 14.21
N ALA A 147 11.44 21.47 13.13
CA ALA A 147 11.06 21.07 11.76
C ALA A 147 11.60 19.67 11.42
N PHE A 148 12.82 19.36 11.88
CA PHE A 148 13.38 18.02 11.69
C PHE A 148 12.58 16.94 12.44
N ALA A 149 12.21 17.20 13.70
CA ALA A 149 11.41 16.27 14.49
C ALA A 149 10.03 16.01 13.87
N ASP A 150 9.40 17.06 13.30
CA ASP A 150 8.13 16.95 12.58
C ASP A 150 8.28 16.09 11.30
N ASP A 151 9.31 16.31 10.50
CA ASP A 151 9.60 15.52 9.31
C ASP A 151 9.92 14.06 9.67
N LEU A 152 10.62 13.80 10.77
CA LEU A 152 10.87 12.47 11.28
C LEU A 152 9.60 11.75 11.74
N ALA A 153 8.68 12.47 12.39
CA ALA A 153 7.36 11.94 12.74
C ALA A 153 6.52 11.63 11.49
N ALA A 154 6.59 12.50 10.47
CA ALA A 154 5.96 12.27 9.17
C ALA A 154 6.53 11.03 8.47
N LEU A 155 7.86 10.80 8.53
CA LEU A 155 8.50 9.59 8.00
C LEU A 155 7.96 8.32 8.67
N LYS A 156 7.88 8.31 10.00
CA LYS A 156 7.34 7.18 10.78
C LYS A 156 5.88 6.89 10.39
N THR A 157 5.09 7.95 10.22
CA THR A 157 3.69 7.87 9.76
C THR A 157 3.60 7.33 8.33
N ALA A 158 4.49 7.75 7.42
CA ALA A 158 4.52 7.26 6.04
C ALA A 158 4.86 5.76 5.95
N TYR A 159 5.74 5.25 6.82
CA TYR A 159 5.99 3.80 6.93
C TYR A 159 4.73 3.04 7.36
N ALA A 160 4.00 3.55 8.36
CA ALA A 160 2.76 2.94 8.82
C ALA A 160 1.67 2.97 7.72
N ALA A 161 1.58 4.07 6.98
CA ALA A 161 0.65 4.22 5.85
C ALA A 161 0.95 3.21 4.74
N LEU A 162 2.23 3.03 4.37
CA LEU A 162 2.62 2.02 3.38
C LEU A 162 2.27 0.60 3.84
N ALA A 163 2.56 0.25 5.08
CA ALA A 163 2.21 -1.06 5.63
C ALA A 163 0.69 -1.29 5.64
N SER A 164 -0.10 -0.28 5.98
CA SER A 164 -1.56 -0.33 5.92
C SER A 164 -2.08 -0.54 4.49
N ALA A 165 -1.51 0.19 3.52
CA ALA A 165 -1.89 0.05 2.11
C ALA A 165 -1.51 -1.32 1.53
N ASP A 166 -0.35 -1.89 1.91
CA ASP A 166 0.06 -3.25 1.53
C ASP A 166 -0.92 -4.30 2.08
N ASN A 167 -1.33 -4.17 3.34
CA ASN A 167 -2.32 -5.04 3.96
C ASN A 167 -3.69 -4.92 3.29
N GLY A 168 -4.18 -3.69 3.03
CA GLY A 168 -5.44 -3.44 2.34
C GLY A 168 -5.47 -4.12 0.96
N LEU A 169 -4.43 -3.90 0.16
CA LEU A 169 -4.29 -4.54 -1.15
C LEU A 169 -4.28 -6.08 -1.05
N GLY A 170 -3.61 -6.64 -0.05
CA GLY A 170 -3.58 -8.07 0.22
C GLY A 170 -4.98 -8.65 0.50
N VAL A 171 -5.74 -7.97 1.36
CA VAL A 171 -7.12 -8.37 1.71
C VAL A 171 -8.04 -8.38 0.49
N ILE A 172 -8.06 -7.30 -0.30
CA ILE A 172 -8.92 -7.20 -1.49
C ILE A 172 -8.56 -8.24 -2.54
N ARG A 173 -7.26 -8.51 -2.76
CA ARG A 173 -6.81 -9.59 -3.65
C ARG A 173 -7.27 -10.96 -3.17
N GLY A 174 -7.20 -11.23 -1.87
CA GLY A 174 -7.69 -12.46 -1.26
C GLY A 174 -9.20 -12.65 -1.49
N GLN A 175 -10.01 -11.62 -1.22
CA GLN A 175 -11.46 -11.64 -1.45
C GLN A 175 -11.80 -11.90 -2.93
N ARG A 176 -11.08 -11.26 -3.85
CA ARG A 176 -11.25 -11.50 -5.29
C ARG A 176 -10.96 -12.96 -5.65
N THR A 177 -9.86 -13.53 -5.16
CA THR A 177 -9.48 -14.92 -5.44
C THR A 177 -10.55 -15.90 -4.95
N VAL A 178 -11.05 -15.72 -3.72
CA VAL A 178 -12.12 -16.57 -3.18
C VAL A 178 -13.39 -16.48 -4.02
N LEU A 179 -13.78 -15.28 -4.46
CA LEU A 179 -14.95 -15.09 -5.32
C LEU A 179 -14.74 -15.73 -6.70
N GLU A 180 -13.55 -15.61 -7.31
CA GLU A 180 -13.20 -16.26 -8.59
C GLU A 180 -13.31 -17.79 -8.49
N GLU A 181 -12.91 -18.40 -7.37
CA GLU A 181 -13.06 -19.83 -7.10
C GLU A 181 -14.55 -20.23 -7.00
N GLN A 182 -15.37 -19.46 -6.29
CA GLN A 182 -16.81 -19.68 -6.20
C GLN A 182 -17.49 -19.59 -7.56
N ILE A 183 -17.18 -18.58 -8.35
CA ILE A 183 -17.68 -18.40 -9.72
C ILE A 183 -17.28 -19.59 -10.59
N TYR A 184 -16.03 -20.03 -10.51
CA TYR A 184 -15.55 -21.17 -11.27
C TYR A 184 -16.34 -22.45 -10.93
N ALA A 185 -16.66 -22.69 -9.67
CA ALA A 185 -17.48 -23.83 -9.23
C ALA A 185 -18.88 -23.78 -9.86
N VAL A 186 -19.52 -22.59 -9.90
CA VAL A 186 -20.85 -22.43 -10.54
C VAL A 186 -20.76 -22.68 -12.06
N LEU A 187 -19.74 -22.13 -12.72
CA LEU A 187 -19.54 -22.34 -14.17
C LEU A 187 -19.29 -23.82 -14.51
N LYS A 188 -18.57 -24.54 -13.63
CA LYS A 188 -18.37 -25.97 -13.81
C LYS A 188 -19.67 -26.76 -13.63
N ALA A 189 -20.48 -26.43 -12.61
CA ALA A 189 -21.77 -27.07 -12.35
C ALA A 189 -22.78 -26.83 -13.50
N TYR A 190 -22.70 -25.67 -14.15
CA TYR A 190 -23.58 -25.36 -15.31
C TYR A 190 -23.25 -26.18 -16.56
N ARG A 191 -22.01 -26.66 -16.72
CA ARG A 191 -21.55 -27.43 -17.89
C ARG A 191 -21.81 -28.94 -17.77
N LEU A 192 -22.16 -29.43 -16.59
CA LEU A 192 -22.50 -30.83 -16.34
C LEU A 192 -23.96 -31.11 -16.62
#